data_2c4c10fd3caac7acbc27bbddd19c2a3f
#
_entry.id   2c4c10fd3caac7acbc27bbddd19c2a3f
#
_cell.length_a   1.000
_cell.length_b   1.000
_cell.length_c   1.000
_cell.angle_alpha   90.00
_cell.angle_beta   90.00
_cell.angle_gamma   90.00
#
_symmetry.space_group_name_H-M   'P 1'
#
loop_
_entity.id
_entity.type
_entity.pdbx_description
1 polymer ?
#
loop_
_entity_poly.entity_id
_entity_poly.type
_entity_poly.pdbx_seq_one_letter_code
_entity_poly.pdbx_strand_id
1 'polypeptide(L)'
;MVLIAGLIIGAFAAYQFCKRIMLRAFWRKDIVDEHAARSQIVVKGKVAEQIASLYPDFKHVPSDARFLGSPIDYVIFDGMSEGKPIDIVLMDVKQGGSRLTANQEKIKEAVEKKRIKLETLRLE
;
A
#
# COMPACT_ATOMS: atom_id res chain seq x y z
N MET A 1 45.29 -15.45 -45.67
CA MET A 1 43.92 -15.94 -45.40
C MET A 1 43.64 -16.15 -43.91
N VAL A 2 44.53 -16.70 -43.10
CA VAL A 2 44.29 -16.96 -41.67
C VAL A 2 44.07 -15.68 -40.83
N LEU A 3 44.78 -14.59 -41.10
CA LEU A 3 44.62 -13.30 -40.43
C LEU A 3 43.24 -12.65 -40.65
N ILE A 4 42.68 -12.76 -41.83
CA ILE A 4 41.36 -12.21 -42.17
C ILE A 4 40.27 -13.01 -41.47
N ALA A 5 40.37 -14.32 -41.40
CA ALA A 5 39.44 -15.17 -40.66
C ALA A 5 39.44 -14.88 -39.17
N GLY A 6 40.59 -14.64 -38.54
CA GLY A 6 40.74 -14.26 -37.16
C GLY A 6 40.06 -12.91 -36.81
N LEU A 7 40.23 -11.92 -37.73
CA LEU A 7 39.56 -10.59 -37.57
C LEU A 7 38.02 -10.68 -37.61
N ILE A 8 37.51 -11.50 -38.53
CA ILE A 8 36.05 -11.68 -38.69
C ILE A 8 35.46 -12.37 -37.42
N ILE A 9 36.12 -13.40 -36.93
CA ILE A 9 35.70 -14.14 -35.75
C ILE A 9 35.76 -13.22 -34.50
N GLY A 10 36.83 -12.43 -34.34
CA GLY A 10 36.99 -11.48 -33.27
C GLY A 10 35.91 -10.39 -33.30
N ALA A 11 35.62 -9.80 -34.43
CA ALA A 11 34.57 -8.79 -34.60
C ALA A 11 33.17 -9.37 -34.29
N PHE A 12 32.89 -10.59 -34.73
CA PHE A 12 31.64 -11.26 -34.43
C PHE A 12 31.47 -11.56 -32.93
N ALA A 13 32.51 -12.04 -32.27
CA ALA A 13 32.51 -12.30 -30.85
C ALA A 13 32.31 -11.01 -30.05
N ALA A 14 33.00 -9.93 -30.42
CA ALA A 14 32.82 -8.62 -29.78
C ALA A 14 31.39 -8.06 -29.96
N TYR A 15 30.83 -8.20 -31.18
CA TYR A 15 29.45 -7.81 -31.44
C TYR A 15 28.44 -8.59 -30.59
N GLN A 16 28.58 -9.90 -30.48
CA GLN A 16 27.71 -10.73 -29.64
C GLN A 16 27.85 -10.41 -28.17
N PHE A 17 29.04 -10.10 -27.71
CA PHE A 17 29.30 -9.69 -26.34
C PHE A 17 28.65 -8.34 -26.01
N CYS A 18 28.84 -7.32 -26.86
CA CYS A 18 28.19 -6.01 -26.72
C CYS A 18 26.66 -6.13 -26.72
N LYS A 19 26.11 -6.92 -27.66
CA LYS A 19 24.67 -7.16 -27.75
C LYS A 19 24.12 -7.77 -26.46
N ARG A 20 24.82 -8.76 -25.87
CA ARG A 20 24.40 -9.38 -24.60
C ARG A 20 24.46 -8.42 -23.43
N ILE A 21 25.46 -7.56 -23.36
CA ILE A 21 25.57 -6.54 -22.30
C ILE A 21 24.46 -5.50 -22.43
N MET A 22 24.23 -4.99 -23.62
CA MET A 22 23.15 -4.02 -23.88
C MET A 22 21.77 -4.59 -23.53
N LEU A 23 21.47 -5.81 -23.93
CA LEU A 23 20.21 -6.47 -23.59
C LEU A 23 20.04 -6.64 -22.08
N ARG A 24 21.10 -7.07 -21.36
CA ARG A 24 21.05 -7.20 -19.90
C ARG A 24 20.87 -5.86 -19.20
N ALA A 25 21.49 -4.80 -19.67
CA ALA A 25 21.34 -3.46 -19.11
C ALA A 25 19.91 -2.92 -19.33
N PHE A 26 19.34 -3.15 -20.53
CA PHE A 26 17.98 -2.76 -20.87
C PHE A 26 16.95 -3.49 -19.98
N TRP A 27 17.01 -4.81 -19.89
CA TRP A 27 16.12 -5.60 -19.02
C TRP A 27 16.22 -5.22 -17.54
N ARG A 28 17.42 -4.88 -17.06
CA ARG A 28 17.62 -4.44 -15.67
C ARG A 28 16.95 -3.11 -15.39
N LYS A 29 16.98 -2.19 -16.34
CA LYS A 29 16.35 -0.87 -16.21
C LYS A 29 14.83 -1.00 -16.13
N ASP A 30 14.22 -1.78 -17.00
CA ASP A 30 12.77 -2.00 -16.98
C ASP A 30 12.28 -2.59 -15.68
N ILE A 31 13.00 -3.57 -15.12
CA ILE A 31 12.66 -4.17 -13.80
C ILE A 31 12.76 -3.13 -12.68
N VAL A 32 13.80 -2.31 -12.66
CA VAL A 32 13.98 -1.26 -11.62
C VAL A 32 12.87 -0.21 -11.71
N ASP A 33 12.53 0.24 -12.91
CA ASP A 33 11.48 1.23 -13.13
C ASP A 33 10.10 0.70 -12.73
N GLU A 34 9.80 -0.56 -13.02
CA GLU A 34 8.56 -1.21 -12.60
C GLU A 34 8.45 -1.34 -11.06
N HIS A 35 9.53 -1.74 -10.40
CA HIS A 35 9.57 -1.80 -8.93
C HIS A 35 9.43 -0.42 -8.28
N ALA A 36 10.08 0.59 -8.83
CA ALA A 36 9.97 1.97 -8.35
C ALA A 36 8.52 2.49 -8.49
N ALA A 37 7.88 2.26 -9.63
CA ALA A 37 6.50 2.65 -9.87
C ALA A 37 5.53 1.97 -8.91
N ARG A 38 5.67 0.65 -8.69
CA ARG A 38 4.86 -0.10 -7.71
C ARG A 38 5.05 0.41 -6.29
N SER A 39 6.29 0.69 -5.89
CA SER A 39 6.59 1.24 -4.56
C SER A 39 5.94 2.61 -4.35
N GLN A 40 5.95 3.48 -5.35
CA GLN A 40 5.29 4.79 -5.27
C GLN A 40 3.77 4.68 -5.11
N ILE A 41 3.13 3.73 -5.79
CA ILE A 41 1.69 3.50 -5.67
C ILE A 41 1.34 3.04 -4.26
N VAL A 42 2.12 2.11 -3.68
CA VAL A 42 1.92 1.62 -2.31
C VAL A 42 2.11 2.74 -1.28
N VAL A 43 3.15 3.57 -1.43
CA VAL A 43 3.41 4.71 -0.54
C VAL A 43 2.28 5.73 -0.62
N LYS A 44 1.82 6.08 -1.84
CA LYS A 44 0.67 7.00 -2.02
C LYS A 44 -0.60 6.47 -1.35
N GLY A 45 -0.88 5.17 -1.45
CA GLY A 45 -2.01 4.54 -0.77
C GLY A 45 -1.93 4.71 0.74
N LYS A 46 -0.80 4.35 1.35
CA LYS A 46 -0.58 4.49 2.80
C LYS A 46 -0.66 5.93 3.30
N VAL A 47 -0.13 6.89 2.55
CA VAL A 47 -0.25 8.31 2.90
C VAL A 47 -1.71 8.76 2.83
N ALA A 48 -2.44 8.39 1.78
CA ALA A 48 -3.85 8.72 1.65
C ALA A 48 -4.69 8.15 2.80
N GLU A 49 -4.42 6.92 3.24
CA GLU A 49 -5.06 6.33 4.41
C GLU A 49 -4.80 7.16 5.68
N GLN A 50 -3.56 7.62 5.91
CA GLN A 50 -3.19 8.40 7.10
C GLN A 50 -3.79 9.80 7.13
N ILE A 51 -3.98 10.44 5.98
CA ILE A 51 -4.53 11.81 5.88
C ILE A 51 -6.02 11.83 5.53
N ALA A 52 -6.68 10.68 5.47
CA ALA A 52 -8.09 10.59 5.06
C ALA A 52 -9.03 11.45 5.94
N SER A 53 -8.69 11.63 7.23
CA SER A 53 -9.45 12.49 8.14
C SER A 53 -9.40 13.99 7.78
N LEU A 54 -8.50 14.40 6.86
CA LEU A 54 -8.39 15.77 6.37
C LEU A 54 -9.12 16.01 5.04
N TYR A 55 -9.68 14.96 4.44
CA TYR A 55 -10.44 15.09 3.19
C TYR A 55 -11.83 15.69 3.44
N PRO A 56 -12.35 16.49 2.49
CA PRO A 56 -13.68 17.10 2.61
C PRO A 56 -14.83 16.09 2.76
N ASP A 57 -14.64 14.86 2.23
CA ASP A 57 -15.63 13.78 2.31
C ASP A 57 -15.61 13.03 3.66
N PHE A 58 -14.68 13.36 4.55
CA PHE A 58 -14.63 12.78 5.89
C PHE A 58 -15.74 13.40 6.76
N LYS A 59 -16.77 12.61 7.06
CA LYS A 59 -18.02 13.08 7.69
C LYS A 59 -17.97 13.22 9.20
N HIS A 60 -16.87 12.86 9.84
CA HIS A 60 -16.68 12.87 11.28
C HIS A 60 -15.73 13.99 11.71
N VAL A 61 -15.73 14.31 12.99
CA VAL A 61 -14.78 15.28 13.54
C VAL A 61 -13.37 14.66 13.55
N PRO A 62 -12.38 15.26 12.89
CA PRO A 62 -11.03 14.67 12.80
C PRO A 62 -10.38 14.40 14.15
N SER A 63 -10.66 15.21 15.18
CA SER A 63 -10.13 15.01 16.54
C SER A 63 -10.66 13.76 17.22
N ASP A 64 -11.79 13.21 16.80
CA ASP A 64 -12.39 11.99 17.34
C ASP A 64 -11.87 10.73 16.64
N ALA A 65 -11.15 10.89 15.55
CA ALA A 65 -10.59 9.79 14.78
C ALA A 65 -9.18 9.39 15.30
N ARG A 66 -8.94 8.08 15.36
CA ARG A 66 -7.63 7.50 15.68
C ARG A 66 -7.21 6.57 14.57
N PHE A 67 -6.05 6.87 13.96
CA PHE A 67 -5.48 6.03 12.91
C PHE A 67 -4.86 4.76 13.51
N LEU A 68 -5.22 3.60 12.96
CA LEU A 68 -4.67 2.29 13.31
C LEU A 68 -3.81 1.70 12.18
N GLY A 69 -4.27 1.83 10.93
CA GLY A 69 -3.57 1.41 9.71
C GLY A 69 -3.78 -0.06 9.30
N SER A 70 -4.13 -0.95 10.21
CA SER A 70 -4.46 -2.35 9.87
C SER A 70 -5.05 -3.07 11.09
N PRO A 71 -6.04 -3.95 10.92
CA PRO A 71 -6.75 -4.30 9.66
C PRO A 71 -7.79 -3.29 9.22
N ILE A 72 -8.10 -2.29 10.05
CA ILE A 72 -8.99 -1.15 9.82
C ILE A 72 -8.18 0.12 9.94
N ASP A 73 -8.42 1.12 9.10
CA ASP A 73 -7.60 2.33 9.07
C ASP A 73 -7.85 3.25 10.24
N TYR A 74 -9.11 3.41 10.65
CA TYR A 74 -9.48 4.30 11.75
C TYR A 74 -10.46 3.66 12.72
N VAL A 75 -10.36 4.05 14.00
CA VAL A 75 -11.43 4.00 14.99
C VAL A 75 -11.85 5.42 15.28
N ILE A 76 -13.14 5.71 15.19
CA ILE A 76 -13.71 7.03 15.43
C ILE A 76 -14.63 6.94 16.65
N PHE A 77 -14.40 7.82 17.60
CA PHE A 77 -15.22 7.99 18.80
C PHE A 77 -16.17 9.16 18.58
N ASP A 78 -17.14 8.95 17.68
CA ASP A 78 -18.01 10.00 17.19
C ASP A 78 -18.87 10.60 18.31
N GLY A 79 -18.80 11.93 18.46
CA GLY A 79 -19.45 12.68 19.55
C GLY A 79 -18.55 12.95 20.77
N MET A 80 -17.35 12.37 20.83
CA MET A 80 -16.47 12.51 21.99
C MET A 80 -16.03 13.97 22.22
N SER A 81 -15.60 14.67 21.19
CA SER A 81 -15.16 16.08 21.27
C SER A 81 -16.32 17.06 21.51
N GLU A 82 -17.55 16.66 21.21
CA GLU A 82 -18.75 17.47 21.39
C GLU A 82 -19.47 17.20 22.72
N GLY A 83 -18.97 16.29 23.56
CA GLY A 83 -19.60 15.89 24.81
C GLY A 83 -20.95 15.18 24.64
N LYS A 84 -21.20 14.59 23.47
CA LYS A 84 -22.39 13.80 23.14
C LYS A 84 -22.20 12.33 23.48
N PRO A 85 -23.29 11.52 23.48
CA PRO A 85 -23.14 10.07 23.50
C PRO A 85 -22.18 9.61 22.39
N ILE A 86 -21.28 8.69 22.74
CA ILE A 86 -20.22 8.26 21.84
C ILE A 86 -20.68 7.05 21.02
N ASP A 87 -20.63 7.19 19.70
CA ASP A 87 -20.70 6.06 18.81
C ASP A 87 -19.30 5.63 18.36
N ILE A 88 -19.04 4.32 18.32
CA ILE A 88 -17.76 3.78 17.87
C ILE A 88 -17.90 3.34 16.41
N VAL A 89 -17.16 4.01 15.52
CA VAL A 89 -17.16 3.71 14.09
C VAL A 89 -15.82 3.14 13.69
N LEU A 90 -15.82 1.97 13.06
CA LEU A 90 -14.65 1.38 12.40
C LEU A 90 -14.68 1.77 10.93
N MET A 91 -13.66 2.49 10.49
CA MET A 91 -13.59 3.01 9.12
C MET A 91 -12.39 2.43 8.39
N ASP A 92 -12.63 2.00 7.16
CA ASP A 92 -11.61 1.56 6.22
C ASP A 92 -11.65 2.47 4.98
N VAL A 93 -10.49 2.98 4.58
CA VAL A 93 -10.34 3.93 3.47
C VAL A 93 -10.02 3.17 2.20
N LYS A 94 -10.84 3.31 1.18
CA LYS A 94 -10.65 2.66 -0.12
C LYS A 94 -10.44 3.68 -1.23
N GLN A 95 -9.51 3.40 -2.11
CA GLN A 95 -9.30 4.17 -3.34
C GLN A 95 -9.82 3.39 -4.55
N GLY A 96 -10.50 4.10 -5.45
CA GLY A 96 -11.05 3.51 -6.67
C GLY A 96 -12.04 2.38 -6.39
N GLY A 97 -11.92 1.29 -7.14
CA GLY A 97 -12.82 0.13 -7.03
C GLY A 97 -12.34 -0.97 -6.06
N SER A 98 -11.44 -0.67 -5.12
CA SER A 98 -10.91 -1.69 -4.21
C SER A 98 -11.97 -2.21 -3.24
N ARG A 99 -11.97 -3.54 -2.99
CA ARG A 99 -12.91 -4.23 -2.12
C ARG A 99 -12.32 -4.46 -0.74
N LEU A 100 -13.16 -4.80 0.23
CA LEU A 100 -12.73 -5.25 1.55
C LEU A 100 -11.90 -6.54 1.44
N THR A 101 -10.90 -6.66 2.28
CA THR A 101 -10.13 -7.90 2.44
C THR A 101 -10.93 -8.93 3.25
N ALA A 102 -10.52 -10.20 3.20
CA ALA A 102 -11.17 -11.26 3.98
C ALA A 102 -11.19 -10.97 5.49
N ASN A 103 -10.17 -10.32 6.04
CA ASN A 103 -10.14 -9.92 7.45
C ASN A 103 -11.08 -8.76 7.74
N GLN A 104 -11.19 -7.79 6.85
CA GLN A 104 -12.11 -6.67 6.96
C GLN A 104 -13.58 -7.13 6.88
N GLU A 105 -13.90 -8.09 6.02
CA GLU A 105 -15.23 -8.71 5.97
C GLU A 105 -15.57 -9.43 7.29
N LYS A 106 -14.64 -10.14 7.91
CA LYS A 106 -14.83 -10.76 9.23
C LYS A 106 -15.06 -9.74 10.33
N ILE A 107 -14.37 -8.59 10.27
CA ILE A 107 -14.57 -7.49 11.23
C ILE A 107 -15.95 -6.87 11.04
N LYS A 108 -16.36 -6.61 9.80
CA LYS A 108 -17.70 -6.15 9.46
C LYS A 108 -18.77 -7.08 10.05
N GLU A 109 -18.65 -8.38 9.83
CA GLU A 109 -19.54 -9.39 10.40
C GLU A 109 -19.56 -9.35 11.95
N ALA A 110 -18.39 -9.16 12.58
CA ALA A 110 -18.30 -9.04 14.04
C ALA A 110 -19.05 -7.81 14.58
N VAL A 111 -18.98 -6.68 13.88
CA VAL A 111 -19.73 -5.46 14.21
C VAL A 111 -21.22 -5.68 14.04
N GLU A 112 -21.66 -6.22 12.90
CA GLU A 112 -23.08 -6.50 12.61
C GLU A 112 -23.70 -7.44 13.64
N LYS A 113 -22.93 -8.44 14.08
CA LYS A 113 -23.34 -9.41 15.11
C LYS A 113 -23.11 -8.93 16.55
N LYS A 114 -22.73 -7.66 16.76
CA LYS A 114 -22.44 -7.05 18.07
C LYS A 114 -21.42 -7.83 18.90
N ARG A 115 -20.44 -8.48 18.25
CA ARG A 115 -19.36 -9.24 18.89
C ARG A 115 -18.17 -8.32 19.26
N ILE A 116 -18.47 -7.22 19.95
CA ILE A 116 -17.49 -6.23 20.43
C ILE A 116 -17.58 -6.18 21.94
N LYS A 117 -16.42 -6.16 22.63
CA LYS A 117 -16.31 -6.11 24.08
C LYS A 117 -15.34 -5.02 24.51
N LEU A 118 -15.60 -4.43 25.67
CA LEU A 118 -14.64 -3.59 26.37
C LEU A 118 -14.05 -4.41 27.52
N GLU A 119 -12.73 -4.53 27.57
CA GLU A 119 -12.00 -5.22 28.65
C GLU A 119 -11.00 -4.25 29.28
N THR A 120 -10.83 -4.33 30.60
CA THR A 120 -9.87 -3.52 31.36
C THR A 120 -8.87 -4.43 32.03
N LEU A 121 -7.58 -4.28 31.65
CA LEU A 121 -6.47 -4.93 32.36
C LEU A 121 -5.95 -3.99 33.44
N ARG A 122 -5.88 -4.47 34.70
CA ARG A 122 -5.24 -3.76 35.79
C ARG A 122 -3.92 -4.42 36.09
N LEU A 123 -2.83 -3.66 36.04
CA LEU A 123 -1.50 -4.11 36.43
C LEU A 123 -1.25 -3.67 37.88
N GLU A 124 -0.73 -4.57 38.70
CA GLU A 124 -0.30 -4.32 40.07
C GLU A 124 1.18 -3.96 40.10
#